data_bc66fd6c20f2ae020aeeba28d5f14034
#
_entry.id   bc66fd6c20f2ae020aeeba28d5f14034
#
_cell.length_a   1.000
_cell.length_b   1.000
_cell.length_c   1.000
_cell.angle_alpha   90.00
_cell.angle_beta   90.00
_cell.angle_gamma   90.00
#
_symmetry.space_group_name_H-M   'P 1'
#
loop_
_entity.id
_entity.type
_entity.pdbx_description
1 polymer ?
#
loop_
_entity_poly.entity_id
_entity_poly.type
_entity_poly.pdbx_seq_one_letter_code
_entity_poly.pdbx_strand_id
1 'polypeptide(L)'
;MTIGRTTSRFGLATALLMAVSPGAFAQSSILNASYDVSRELYKEINPAFVASWKKSTGSDIGVKQAHGGSTKQAQAVAEGLEADVVTLNQPTDLDFLVSKGVIANDWRTKFPNGAAPYTTTTVFLVRKGNPKGIADWDDLVKSGTSVVIPNPKTSGNGRYTYLAAWGYAVDKLGSDEKARDFVAKLFANVPVFDGGGRGATTSFTQRAIGDVLVTFENEAALIKAEVDGQNFDVVYPSLSVEAAPPIAIVDTVVAKRKTADVAKAYLDFLYSDAAQRIIAKHHFRPRNEAVLKEANLPAIKTFSVEDKLGPWATVQKTHFADGGVYDQITTKQN
;
A
#
# COMPACT_ATOMS: atom_id res chain seq x y z
N MET A 1 -72.45 -53.89 49.83
CA MET A 1 -71.18 -53.50 50.39
C MET A 1 -70.29 -53.28 49.24
N THR A 2 -70.13 -52.06 48.69
CA THR A 2 -69.44 -51.74 47.46
C THR A 2 -68.61 -50.49 47.73
N ILE A 3 -67.28 -50.68 47.61
CA ILE A 3 -66.27 -49.65 47.91
C ILE A 3 -65.95 -48.96 46.60
N GLY A 4 -66.24 -47.65 46.53
CA GLY A 4 -65.94 -46.78 45.45
C GLY A 4 -64.41 -46.34 45.46
N ARG A 5 -63.70 -46.47 44.35
CA ARG A 5 -62.37 -45.96 44.16
C ARG A 5 -62.42 -44.64 43.41
N THR A 6 -62.00 -43.55 44.07
CA THR A 6 -61.78 -42.22 43.51
C THR A 6 -60.31 -42.17 42.92
N THR A 7 -60.17 -41.99 41.62
CA THR A 7 -58.90 -41.74 40.97
C THR A 7 -58.67 -40.22 40.80
N SER A 8 -57.72 -39.69 41.54
CA SER A 8 -57.19 -38.33 41.35
C SER A 8 -56.30 -38.24 40.19
N ARG A 9 -56.60 -37.38 39.20
CA ARG A 9 -55.73 -37.05 38.04
C ARG A 9 -54.92 -35.83 38.41
N PHE A 10 -53.59 -36.00 38.63
CA PHE A 10 -52.60 -34.91 38.68
C PHE A 10 -52.26 -34.55 37.25
N GLY A 11 -52.61 -33.34 36.82
CA GLY A 11 -52.17 -32.77 35.58
C GLY A 11 -50.77 -32.16 35.75
N LEU A 12 -49.79 -32.73 35.04
CA LEU A 12 -48.43 -32.23 34.96
C LEU A 12 -48.38 -31.12 33.91
N ALA A 13 -48.32 -29.85 34.33
CA ALA A 13 -48.11 -28.70 33.44
C ALA A 13 -46.61 -28.58 33.14
N THR A 14 -46.17 -29.03 31.94
CA THR A 14 -44.80 -28.85 31.44
C THR A 14 -44.65 -27.42 30.94
N ALA A 15 -43.98 -26.56 31.71
CA ALA A 15 -43.59 -25.22 31.29
C ALA A 15 -42.39 -25.36 30.31
N LEU A 16 -42.65 -25.10 29.03
CA LEU A 16 -41.64 -25.04 27.99
C LEU A 16 -40.88 -23.70 28.12
N LEU A 17 -39.72 -23.67 28.80
CA LEU A 17 -38.81 -22.56 28.78
C LEU A 17 -38.18 -22.49 27.38
N MET A 18 -38.64 -21.56 26.55
CA MET A 18 -37.88 -21.17 25.32
C MET A 18 -36.60 -20.45 25.75
N ALA A 19 -35.48 -21.15 25.71
CA ALA A 19 -34.16 -20.55 25.80
C ALA A 19 -33.97 -19.69 24.56
N VAL A 20 -34.12 -18.37 24.69
CA VAL A 20 -33.67 -17.39 23.69
C VAL A 20 -32.13 -17.45 23.72
N SER A 21 -31.54 -18.23 22.80
CA SER A 21 -30.11 -18.16 22.57
C SER A 21 -29.80 -16.72 22.16
N PRO A 22 -28.87 -16.01 22.84
CA PRO A 22 -28.40 -14.74 22.32
C PRO A 22 -27.78 -15.05 20.97
N GLY A 23 -28.41 -14.56 19.89
CA GLY A 23 -27.84 -14.65 18.54
C GLY A 23 -26.44 -14.07 18.60
N ALA A 24 -25.47 -14.88 18.31
CA ALA A 24 -24.10 -14.39 18.10
C ALA A 24 -24.19 -13.35 16.97
N PHE A 25 -24.28 -12.07 17.32
CA PHE A 25 -24.12 -11.01 16.33
C PHE A 25 -22.74 -11.18 15.75
N ALA A 26 -22.66 -11.65 14.51
CA ALA A 26 -21.39 -11.67 13.79
C ALA A 26 -20.83 -10.26 13.88
N GLN A 27 -19.68 -10.13 14.52
CA GLN A 27 -19.01 -8.82 14.65
C GLN A 27 -18.90 -8.23 13.27
N SER A 28 -19.52 -7.07 13.04
CA SER A 28 -19.42 -6.39 11.75
C SER A 28 -17.96 -6.08 11.49
N SER A 29 -17.50 -6.28 10.25
CA SER A 29 -16.11 -6.06 9.90
C SER A 29 -16.02 -5.44 8.51
N ILE A 30 -14.99 -4.62 8.30
CA ILE A 30 -14.58 -4.16 6.98
C ILE A 30 -13.30 -4.87 6.55
N LEU A 31 -13.09 -4.97 5.24
CA LEU A 31 -11.85 -5.45 4.63
C LEU A 31 -11.16 -4.29 3.92
N ASN A 32 -9.90 -4.04 4.27
CA ASN A 32 -9.01 -3.13 3.53
C ASN A 32 -8.08 -3.94 2.64
N ALA A 33 -8.13 -3.72 1.32
CA ALA A 33 -7.13 -4.23 0.39
C ALA A 33 -6.03 -3.18 0.20
N SER A 34 -4.79 -3.51 0.60
CA SER A 34 -3.68 -2.57 0.60
C SER A 34 -2.42 -3.15 -0.05
N TYR A 35 -1.48 -2.27 -0.38
CA TYR A 35 -0.17 -2.69 -0.87
C TYR A 35 0.73 -3.23 0.26
N ASP A 36 1.70 -4.08 -0.11
CA ASP A 36 2.42 -4.97 0.80
C ASP A 36 3.32 -4.27 1.82
N VAL A 37 4.00 -3.19 1.45
CA VAL A 37 4.92 -2.47 2.35
C VAL A 37 4.22 -1.53 3.35
N SER A 38 2.89 -1.45 3.33
CA SER A 38 2.09 -0.74 4.33
C SER A 38 1.58 -1.66 5.46
N ARG A 39 1.93 -2.94 5.44
CA ARG A 39 1.43 -3.95 6.37
C ARG A 39 1.61 -3.56 7.83
N GLU A 40 2.80 -3.11 8.21
CA GLU A 40 3.13 -2.75 9.59
C GLU A 40 2.39 -1.50 10.04
N LEU A 41 2.21 -0.52 9.15
CA LEU A 41 1.39 0.66 9.39
C LEU A 41 -0.04 0.25 9.78
N TYR A 42 -0.68 -0.61 8.99
CA TYR A 42 -2.07 -1.00 9.24
C TYR A 42 -2.23 -1.94 10.44
N LYS A 43 -1.20 -2.65 10.88
CA LYS A 43 -1.23 -3.38 12.16
C LYS A 43 -1.43 -2.44 13.36
N GLU A 44 -1.02 -1.18 13.26
CA GLU A 44 -1.19 -0.18 14.32
C GLU A 44 -2.40 0.74 14.07
N ILE A 45 -2.65 1.12 12.83
CA ILE A 45 -3.83 1.92 12.44
C ILE A 45 -5.14 1.20 12.80
N ASN A 46 -5.26 -0.08 12.48
CA ASN A 46 -6.52 -0.80 12.66
C ASN A 46 -7.00 -0.85 14.12
N PRO A 47 -6.19 -1.27 15.11
CA PRO A 47 -6.63 -1.23 16.51
C PRO A 47 -6.88 0.20 17.01
N ALA A 48 -6.14 1.20 16.54
CA ALA A 48 -6.38 2.60 16.89
C ALA A 48 -7.74 3.09 16.35
N PHE A 49 -8.07 2.74 15.11
CA PHE A 49 -9.39 3.02 14.53
C PHE A 49 -10.50 2.31 15.30
N VAL A 50 -10.36 1.01 15.59
CA VAL A 50 -11.36 0.21 16.33
C VAL A 50 -11.65 0.85 17.68
N ALA A 51 -10.63 1.28 18.42
CA ALA A 51 -10.78 1.96 19.71
C ALA A 51 -11.51 3.32 19.54
N SER A 52 -11.15 4.10 18.52
CA SER A 52 -11.80 5.37 18.20
C SER A 52 -13.26 5.18 17.82
N TRP A 53 -13.58 4.20 16.97
CA TRP A 53 -14.94 3.85 16.55
C TRP A 53 -15.80 3.44 17.75
N LYS A 54 -15.27 2.55 18.60
CA LYS A 54 -15.97 2.12 19.82
C LYS A 54 -16.27 3.28 20.74
N LYS A 55 -15.33 4.21 20.92
CA LYS A 55 -15.49 5.40 21.75
C LYS A 55 -16.58 6.34 21.20
N SER A 56 -16.65 6.51 19.89
CA SER A 56 -17.58 7.47 19.25
C SER A 56 -18.99 6.91 19.06
N THR A 57 -19.12 5.59 18.78
CA THR A 57 -20.41 4.98 18.41
C THR A 57 -20.97 4.00 19.46
N GLY A 58 -20.13 3.56 20.40
CA GLY A 58 -20.48 2.48 21.34
C GLY A 58 -20.45 1.07 20.71
N SER A 59 -20.22 0.96 19.39
CA SER A 59 -20.31 -0.29 18.62
C SER A 59 -18.95 -0.92 18.39
N ASP A 60 -18.91 -2.25 18.36
CA ASP A 60 -17.71 -2.99 17.99
C ASP A 60 -17.60 -3.16 16.47
N ILE A 61 -16.38 -3.09 15.96
CA ILE A 61 -16.06 -3.30 14.55
C ILE A 61 -14.74 -4.09 14.43
N GLY A 62 -14.63 -4.96 13.43
CA GLY A 62 -13.37 -5.58 13.04
C GLY A 62 -12.81 -4.95 11.77
N VAL A 63 -11.49 -4.88 11.65
CA VAL A 63 -10.82 -4.49 10.39
C VAL A 63 -9.94 -5.65 9.94
N LYS A 64 -10.29 -6.22 8.79
CA LYS A 64 -9.51 -7.26 8.10
C LYS A 64 -8.59 -6.62 7.07
N GLN A 65 -7.49 -7.31 6.76
CA GLN A 65 -6.49 -6.82 5.81
C GLN A 65 -6.18 -7.86 4.75
N ALA A 66 -6.07 -7.39 3.50
CA ALA A 66 -5.43 -8.13 2.40
C ALA A 66 -4.24 -7.30 1.90
N HIS A 67 -3.05 -7.90 1.82
CA HIS A 67 -1.83 -7.23 1.39
C HIS A 67 -1.19 -7.94 0.20
N GLY A 68 -0.69 -7.16 -0.76
CA GLY A 68 0.01 -7.67 -1.94
C GLY A 68 0.59 -6.53 -2.78
N GLY A 69 1.16 -6.83 -3.93
CA GLY A 69 1.53 -5.78 -4.89
C GLY A 69 0.29 -4.95 -5.24
N SER A 70 0.42 -3.62 -5.27
CA SER A 70 -0.72 -2.70 -5.41
C SER A 70 -1.63 -3.03 -6.60
N THR A 71 -1.05 -3.21 -7.78
CA THR A 71 -1.80 -3.57 -8.99
C THR A 71 -2.47 -4.95 -8.87
N LYS A 72 -1.84 -5.92 -8.19
CA LYS A 72 -2.46 -7.22 -7.92
C LYS A 72 -3.67 -7.09 -6.99
N GLN A 73 -3.59 -6.21 -5.99
CA GLN A 73 -4.74 -5.95 -5.12
C GLN A 73 -5.89 -5.29 -5.88
N ALA A 74 -5.59 -4.30 -6.75
CA ALA A 74 -6.61 -3.70 -7.60
C ALA A 74 -7.28 -4.74 -8.51
N GLN A 75 -6.52 -5.63 -9.13
CA GLN A 75 -7.04 -6.73 -9.94
C GLN A 75 -7.93 -7.67 -9.11
N ALA A 76 -7.49 -8.09 -7.93
CA ALA A 76 -8.28 -8.95 -7.05
C ALA A 76 -9.63 -8.32 -6.66
N VAL A 77 -9.65 -7.00 -6.37
CA VAL A 77 -10.89 -6.26 -6.08
C VAL A 77 -11.79 -6.21 -7.31
N ALA A 78 -11.24 -5.94 -8.49
CA ALA A 78 -12.01 -5.94 -9.74
C ALA A 78 -12.56 -7.33 -10.08
N GLU A 79 -11.90 -8.41 -9.67
CA GLU A 79 -12.28 -9.82 -9.86
C GLU A 79 -13.20 -10.35 -8.75
N GLY A 80 -13.57 -9.52 -7.77
CA GLY A 80 -14.57 -9.87 -6.77
C GLY A 80 -14.08 -10.04 -5.33
N LEU A 81 -12.84 -9.66 -5.00
CA LEU A 81 -12.44 -9.53 -3.60
C LEU A 81 -13.32 -8.47 -2.93
N GLU A 82 -14.16 -8.90 -1.99
CA GLU A 82 -15.12 -8.04 -1.30
C GLU A 82 -14.44 -7.11 -0.27
N ALA A 83 -13.50 -6.28 -0.74
CA ALA A 83 -12.90 -5.23 0.06
C ALA A 83 -13.85 -4.03 0.18
N ASP A 84 -14.03 -3.52 1.38
CA ASP A 84 -14.85 -2.31 1.63
C ASP A 84 -14.09 -1.04 1.26
N VAL A 85 -12.79 -1.07 1.45
CA VAL A 85 -11.89 0.04 1.11
C VAL A 85 -10.62 -0.48 0.45
N VAL A 86 -10.01 0.37 -0.35
CA VAL A 86 -8.69 0.16 -0.92
C VAL A 86 -7.74 1.26 -0.45
N THR A 87 -6.52 0.88 -0.11
CA THR A 87 -5.42 1.78 0.23
C THR A 87 -4.21 1.35 -0.61
N LEU A 88 -4.20 1.80 -1.85
CA LEU A 88 -3.23 1.39 -2.87
C LEU A 88 -2.10 2.41 -2.97
N ASN A 89 -1.05 2.14 -3.73
CA ASN A 89 0.07 3.05 -3.74
C ASN A 89 0.18 3.97 -4.96
N GLN A 90 -0.73 3.85 -5.93
CA GLN A 90 -0.70 4.68 -7.14
C GLN A 90 -2.11 4.97 -7.69
N PRO A 91 -2.33 6.17 -8.26
CA PRO A 91 -3.63 6.57 -8.81
C PRO A 91 -4.16 5.67 -9.92
N THR A 92 -3.29 5.13 -10.77
CA THR A 92 -3.68 4.28 -11.90
C THR A 92 -4.36 2.98 -11.48
N ASP A 93 -4.09 2.47 -10.27
CA ASP A 93 -4.77 1.30 -9.74
C ASP A 93 -6.22 1.62 -9.35
N LEU A 94 -6.48 2.86 -8.86
CA LEU A 94 -7.83 3.34 -8.59
C LEU A 94 -8.57 3.65 -9.90
N ASP A 95 -7.91 4.31 -10.85
CA ASP A 95 -8.49 4.60 -12.17
C ASP A 95 -8.88 3.29 -12.91
N PHE A 96 -8.11 2.22 -12.72
CA PHE A 96 -8.48 0.88 -13.18
C PHE A 96 -9.77 0.39 -12.51
N LEU A 97 -9.93 0.53 -11.19
CA LEU A 97 -11.16 0.16 -10.48
C LEU A 97 -12.37 1.02 -10.92
N VAL A 98 -12.16 2.31 -11.23
CA VAL A 98 -13.18 3.16 -11.86
C VAL A 98 -13.61 2.58 -13.21
N SER A 99 -12.65 2.18 -14.06
CA SER A 99 -12.95 1.61 -15.38
C SER A 99 -13.74 0.29 -15.30
N LYS A 100 -13.67 -0.40 -14.16
CA LYS A 100 -14.46 -1.61 -13.87
C LYS A 100 -15.80 -1.32 -13.19
N GLY A 101 -16.11 -0.05 -12.92
CA GLY A 101 -17.33 0.35 -12.21
C GLY A 101 -17.39 -0.07 -10.75
N VAL A 102 -16.24 -0.35 -10.12
CA VAL A 102 -16.14 -0.87 -8.75
C VAL A 102 -16.09 0.27 -7.73
N ILE A 103 -15.44 1.38 -8.08
CA ILE A 103 -15.37 2.61 -7.29
C ILE A 103 -15.89 3.80 -8.11
N ALA A 104 -16.31 4.86 -7.42
CA ALA A 104 -16.80 6.07 -8.05
C ALA A 104 -15.67 6.87 -8.73
N ASN A 105 -16.02 7.55 -9.83
CA ASN A 105 -15.05 8.34 -10.64
C ASN A 105 -14.49 9.55 -9.89
N ASP A 106 -15.23 10.07 -8.91
CA ASP A 106 -14.85 11.24 -8.10
C ASP A 106 -13.98 10.89 -6.87
N TRP A 107 -13.40 9.71 -6.82
CA TRP A 107 -12.62 9.22 -5.68
C TRP A 107 -11.53 10.20 -5.19
N ARG A 108 -10.91 10.96 -6.13
CA ARG A 108 -9.84 11.93 -5.82
C ARG A 108 -10.31 13.10 -4.95
N THR A 109 -11.59 13.42 -4.99
CA THR A 109 -12.19 14.58 -4.28
C THR A 109 -12.92 14.17 -3.00
N LYS A 110 -13.09 12.88 -2.75
CA LYS A 110 -13.80 12.38 -1.56
C LYS A 110 -13.02 12.55 -0.26
N PHE A 111 -11.69 12.68 -0.35
CA PHE A 111 -10.81 12.86 0.81
C PHE A 111 -9.76 13.94 0.52
N PRO A 112 -9.17 14.56 1.57
CA PRO A 112 -8.15 15.59 1.42
C PRO A 112 -6.92 15.13 0.61
N ASN A 113 -6.17 16.09 0.06
CA ASN A 113 -4.91 15.87 -0.64
C ASN A 113 -5.02 14.87 -1.82
N GLY A 114 -6.11 14.95 -2.60
CA GLY A 114 -6.34 14.01 -3.70
C GLY A 114 -6.54 12.57 -3.23
N ALA A 115 -7.16 12.40 -2.04
CA ALA A 115 -7.36 11.13 -1.35
C ALA A 115 -6.03 10.42 -0.97
N ALA A 116 -4.98 11.18 -0.63
CA ALA A 116 -3.68 10.64 -0.19
C ALA A 116 -3.35 11.11 1.23
N PRO A 117 -3.54 10.28 2.27
CA PRO A 117 -3.35 10.66 3.67
C PRO A 117 -1.89 10.81 4.10
N TYR A 118 -0.96 10.33 3.30
CA TYR A 118 0.49 10.42 3.52
C TYR A 118 1.25 10.31 2.20
N THR A 119 2.56 10.56 2.25
CA THR A 119 3.47 10.30 1.14
C THR A 119 4.65 9.45 1.58
N THR A 120 5.38 8.97 0.61
CA THR A 120 6.71 8.37 0.76
C THR A 120 7.55 8.73 -0.47
N THR A 121 8.79 8.31 -0.49
CA THR A 121 9.68 8.51 -1.65
C THR A 121 10.55 7.29 -1.88
N THR A 122 11.21 7.21 -3.02
CA THR A 122 12.13 6.13 -3.35
C THR A 122 13.54 6.47 -2.88
N VAL A 123 14.17 5.53 -2.18
CA VAL A 123 15.55 5.62 -1.68
C VAL A 123 16.32 4.34 -2.01
N PHE A 124 17.62 4.32 -1.74
CA PHE A 124 18.47 3.17 -1.93
C PHE A 124 18.85 2.55 -0.59
N LEU A 125 18.67 1.24 -0.46
CA LEU A 125 19.20 0.46 0.65
C LEU A 125 20.42 -0.31 0.13
N VAL A 126 21.59 -0.03 0.68
CA VAL A 126 22.87 -0.62 0.25
C VAL A 126 23.44 -1.52 1.33
N ARG A 127 24.35 -2.40 0.96
CA ARG A 127 25.12 -3.22 1.92
C ARG A 127 25.91 -2.32 2.87
N LYS A 128 26.15 -2.80 4.09
CA LYS A 128 26.87 -2.05 5.13
C LYS A 128 28.21 -1.52 4.64
N GLY A 129 28.44 -0.24 4.92
CA GLY A 129 29.66 0.46 4.46
C GLY A 129 29.66 0.80 3.00
N ASN A 130 28.56 0.55 2.27
CA ASN A 130 28.39 0.92 0.87
C ASN A 130 29.59 0.54 -0.04
N PRO A 131 29.93 -0.75 -0.16
CA PRO A 131 31.16 -1.20 -0.83
C PRO A 131 31.20 -0.87 -2.33
N LYS A 132 30.05 -0.57 -2.94
CA LYS A 132 29.96 -0.15 -4.35
C LYS A 132 30.01 1.38 -4.53
N GLY A 133 30.06 2.16 -3.44
CA GLY A 133 30.08 3.61 -3.50
C GLY A 133 28.84 4.21 -4.15
N ILE A 134 27.65 3.61 -3.92
CA ILE A 134 26.37 4.09 -4.47
C ILE A 134 26.01 5.41 -3.78
N ALA A 135 25.92 6.49 -4.55
CA ALA A 135 25.54 7.81 -4.06
C ALA A 135 24.30 8.38 -4.77
N ASP A 136 24.12 8.04 -6.05
CA ASP A 136 23.00 8.55 -6.86
C ASP A 136 22.61 7.54 -7.96
N TRP A 137 21.58 7.84 -8.73
CA TRP A 137 21.04 7.03 -9.81
C TRP A 137 22.09 6.63 -10.85
N ASP A 138 23.11 7.47 -11.12
CA ASP A 138 24.19 7.15 -12.07
C ASP A 138 25.00 5.92 -11.66
N ASP A 139 25.11 5.66 -10.36
CA ASP A 139 25.84 4.51 -9.86
C ASP A 139 25.10 3.21 -10.12
N LEU A 140 23.77 3.27 -10.25
CA LEU A 140 22.93 2.11 -10.52
C LEU A 140 23.02 1.60 -11.97
N VAL A 141 23.50 2.44 -12.90
CA VAL A 141 23.68 2.09 -14.32
C VAL A 141 25.10 1.66 -14.66
N LYS A 142 26.02 1.67 -13.68
CA LYS A 142 27.40 1.21 -13.87
C LYS A 142 27.45 -0.30 -14.06
N SER A 143 28.31 -0.75 -14.94
CA SER A 143 28.58 -2.18 -15.12
C SER A 143 29.05 -2.82 -13.81
N GLY A 144 28.54 -4.01 -13.50
CA GLY A 144 28.85 -4.74 -12.26
C GLY A 144 28.13 -4.24 -10.99
N THR A 145 27.18 -3.31 -11.12
CA THR A 145 26.21 -3.01 -10.06
C THR A 145 25.00 -3.91 -10.24
N SER A 146 24.59 -4.63 -9.20
CA SER A 146 23.39 -5.48 -9.20
C SER A 146 22.30 -4.82 -8.40
N VAL A 147 21.17 -4.50 -9.06
CA VAL A 147 20.06 -3.70 -8.52
C VAL A 147 18.84 -4.57 -8.31
N VAL A 148 18.23 -4.53 -7.11
CA VAL A 148 16.97 -5.20 -6.83
C VAL A 148 15.84 -4.19 -6.90
N ILE A 149 14.87 -4.47 -7.77
CA ILE A 149 13.67 -3.65 -8.01
C ILE A 149 12.48 -4.60 -8.17
N PRO A 150 11.33 -4.35 -7.51
CA PRO A 150 10.13 -5.14 -7.79
C PRO A 150 9.59 -4.86 -9.18
N ASN A 151 8.87 -5.82 -9.77
CA ASN A 151 8.36 -5.74 -11.14
C ASN A 151 7.37 -4.57 -11.32
N PRO A 152 7.63 -3.59 -12.20
CA PRO A 152 6.71 -2.47 -12.46
C PRO A 152 5.34 -2.86 -13.02
N LYS A 153 5.18 -4.05 -13.60
CA LYS A 153 3.85 -4.53 -14.07
C LYS A 153 2.93 -4.96 -12.92
N THR A 154 3.47 -5.32 -11.76
CA THR A 154 2.71 -5.89 -10.63
C THR A 154 2.83 -5.10 -9.34
N SER A 155 3.83 -4.22 -9.25
CA SER A 155 4.19 -3.46 -8.05
C SER A 155 4.24 -1.97 -8.32
N GLY A 156 3.49 -1.19 -7.56
CA GLY A 156 3.61 0.25 -7.62
C GLY A 156 4.96 0.76 -7.11
N ASN A 157 5.61 0.08 -6.14
CA ASN A 157 6.99 0.40 -5.76
C ASN A 157 7.92 0.31 -6.99
N GLY A 158 7.80 -0.76 -7.79
CA GLY A 158 8.55 -0.89 -9.05
C GLY A 158 8.24 0.23 -10.04
N ARG A 159 6.97 0.64 -10.17
CA ARG A 159 6.60 1.78 -11.03
C ARG A 159 7.18 3.09 -10.54
N TYR A 160 7.09 3.38 -9.26
CA TYR A 160 7.69 4.60 -8.72
C TYR A 160 9.22 4.60 -8.84
N THR A 161 9.88 3.46 -8.68
CA THR A 161 11.32 3.32 -8.95
C THR A 161 11.66 3.64 -10.40
N TYR A 162 10.92 3.07 -11.35
CA TYR A 162 11.08 3.38 -12.79
C TYR A 162 10.88 4.87 -13.06
N LEU A 163 9.80 5.47 -12.54
CA LEU A 163 9.48 6.88 -12.75
C LEU A 163 10.48 7.83 -12.08
N ALA A 164 11.00 7.46 -10.90
CA ALA A 164 12.05 8.22 -10.23
C ALA A 164 13.34 8.26 -11.06
N ALA A 165 13.77 7.10 -11.57
CA ALA A 165 14.94 7.00 -12.46
C ALA A 165 14.73 7.78 -13.78
N TRP A 166 13.52 7.68 -14.36
CA TRP A 166 13.17 8.43 -15.57
C TRP A 166 13.21 9.94 -15.34
N GLY A 167 12.53 10.43 -14.28
CA GLY A 167 12.51 11.85 -13.96
C GLY A 167 13.88 12.43 -13.62
N TYR A 168 14.73 11.65 -12.93
CA TYR A 168 16.13 12.01 -12.71
C TYR A 168 16.90 12.12 -14.04
N ALA A 169 16.76 11.14 -14.92
CA ALA A 169 17.45 11.12 -16.19
C ALA A 169 17.00 12.27 -17.12
N VAL A 170 15.71 12.60 -17.15
CA VAL A 170 15.20 13.77 -17.89
C VAL A 170 15.84 15.05 -17.38
N ASP A 171 15.91 15.25 -16.06
CA ASP A 171 16.56 16.43 -15.46
C ASP A 171 18.04 16.53 -15.85
N LYS A 172 18.75 15.43 -15.77
CA LYS A 172 20.20 15.40 -15.96
C LYS A 172 20.62 15.40 -17.42
N LEU A 173 19.89 14.68 -18.27
CA LEU A 173 20.29 14.40 -19.65
C LEU A 173 19.51 15.21 -20.70
N GLY A 174 18.38 15.82 -20.28
CA GLY A 174 17.61 16.80 -21.04
C GLY A 174 16.67 16.23 -22.09
N SER A 175 16.45 14.90 -22.20
CA SER A 175 15.47 14.34 -23.13
C SER A 175 14.92 12.98 -22.68
N ASP A 176 13.70 12.64 -23.13
CA ASP A 176 13.07 11.33 -22.89
C ASP A 176 13.83 10.19 -23.59
N GLU A 177 14.43 10.44 -24.75
CA GLU A 177 15.25 9.43 -25.45
C GLU A 177 16.44 8.99 -24.59
N LYS A 178 17.18 9.96 -24.04
CA LYS A 178 18.31 9.67 -23.14
C LYS A 178 17.84 9.05 -21.82
N ALA A 179 16.67 9.46 -21.31
CA ALA A 179 16.08 8.84 -20.13
C ALA A 179 15.72 7.38 -20.39
N ARG A 180 15.19 7.05 -21.56
CA ARG A 180 14.94 5.67 -21.98
C ARG A 180 16.20 4.81 -21.96
N ASP A 181 17.30 5.31 -22.55
CA ASP A 181 18.57 4.60 -22.56
C ASP A 181 19.15 4.42 -21.15
N PHE A 182 18.99 5.44 -20.30
CA PHE A 182 19.40 5.39 -18.90
C PHE A 182 18.64 4.32 -18.13
N VAL A 183 17.30 4.33 -18.23
CA VAL A 183 16.45 3.35 -17.55
C VAL A 183 16.63 1.95 -18.10
N ALA A 184 16.88 1.80 -19.42
CA ALA A 184 17.25 0.50 -20.00
C ALA A 184 18.53 -0.07 -19.38
N LYS A 185 19.57 0.75 -19.18
CA LYS A 185 20.82 0.35 -18.50
C LYS A 185 20.55 -0.02 -17.03
N LEU A 186 19.71 0.75 -16.33
CA LEU A 186 19.32 0.43 -14.95
C LEU A 186 18.67 -0.96 -14.87
N PHE A 187 17.69 -1.22 -15.74
CA PHE A 187 16.95 -2.49 -15.74
C PHE A 187 17.79 -3.67 -16.24
N ALA A 188 18.83 -3.42 -17.04
CA ALA A 188 19.82 -4.44 -17.42
C ALA A 188 20.64 -4.95 -16.21
N ASN A 189 20.74 -4.14 -15.17
CA ASN A 189 21.43 -4.49 -13.92
C ASN A 189 20.51 -5.19 -12.89
N VAL A 190 19.26 -5.50 -13.26
CA VAL A 190 18.27 -6.14 -12.35
C VAL A 190 18.25 -7.65 -12.60
N PRO A 191 18.78 -8.46 -11.67
CA PRO A 191 18.88 -9.91 -11.86
C PRO A 191 17.55 -10.64 -11.61
N VAL A 192 16.61 -10.04 -10.86
CA VAL A 192 15.33 -10.67 -10.50
C VAL A 192 14.24 -9.61 -10.34
N PHE A 193 13.04 -9.93 -10.84
CA PHE A 193 11.84 -9.11 -10.69
C PHE A 193 10.85 -9.77 -9.74
N ASP A 194 10.85 -9.34 -8.48
CA ASP A 194 9.87 -9.80 -7.50
C ASP A 194 8.49 -9.18 -7.77
N GLY A 195 7.43 -9.89 -7.36
CA GLY A 195 6.05 -9.46 -7.63
C GLY A 195 5.54 -8.29 -6.79
N GLY A 196 6.31 -7.81 -5.80
CA GLY A 196 5.98 -6.70 -4.91
C GLY A 196 7.19 -6.24 -4.10
N GLY A 197 7.04 -5.10 -3.39
CA GLY A 197 8.12 -4.50 -2.60
C GLY A 197 8.67 -5.45 -1.54
N ARG A 198 7.80 -6.14 -0.83
CA ARG A 198 8.20 -7.08 0.23
C ARG A 198 8.96 -8.31 -0.32
N GLY A 199 8.64 -8.77 -1.52
CA GLY A 199 9.41 -9.80 -2.22
C GLY A 199 10.83 -9.33 -2.51
N ALA A 200 10.97 -8.12 -3.06
CA ALA A 200 12.27 -7.50 -3.34
C ALA A 200 13.11 -7.31 -2.06
N THR A 201 12.47 -6.87 -0.95
CA THR A 201 13.11 -6.83 0.37
C THR A 201 13.67 -8.19 0.76
N THR A 202 12.88 -9.27 0.65
CA THR A 202 13.32 -10.63 0.97
C THR A 202 14.48 -11.10 0.08
N SER A 203 14.41 -10.82 -1.24
CA SER A 203 15.50 -11.15 -2.17
C SER A 203 16.79 -10.43 -1.80
N PHE A 204 16.72 -9.17 -1.42
CA PHE A 204 17.88 -8.39 -1.01
C PHE A 204 18.39 -8.80 0.38
N THR A 205 17.54 -8.78 1.42
CA THR A 205 17.98 -8.93 2.80
C THR A 205 18.30 -10.39 3.20
N GLN A 206 17.45 -11.33 2.79
CA GLN A 206 17.54 -12.73 3.24
C GLN A 206 18.27 -13.64 2.23
N ARG A 207 18.08 -13.38 0.91
CA ARG A 207 18.73 -14.18 -0.14
C ARG A 207 20.05 -13.58 -0.61
N ALA A 208 20.44 -12.43 -0.06
CA ALA A 208 21.67 -11.71 -0.38
C ALA A 208 21.84 -11.36 -1.89
N ILE A 209 20.74 -11.24 -2.64
CA ILE A 209 20.74 -10.86 -4.04
C ILE A 209 20.97 -9.35 -4.15
N GLY A 210 21.86 -8.94 -5.07
CA GLY A 210 22.11 -7.53 -5.42
C GLY A 210 22.99 -6.75 -4.45
N ASP A 211 23.49 -5.64 -4.94
CA ASP A 211 24.31 -4.67 -4.20
C ASP A 211 23.47 -3.57 -3.58
N VAL A 212 22.34 -3.25 -4.21
CA VAL A 212 21.41 -2.19 -3.81
C VAL A 212 19.95 -2.62 -4.04
N LEU A 213 19.11 -2.34 -3.08
CA LEU A 213 17.64 -2.41 -3.20
C LEU A 213 17.11 -0.99 -3.37
N VAL A 214 16.37 -0.74 -4.45
CA VAL A 214 15.63 0.51 -4.63
C VAL A 214 14.23 0.31 -4.11
N THR A 215 13.87 1.02 -3.05
CA THR A 215 12.60 0.82 -2.34
C THR A 215 12.06 2.13 -1.76
N PHE A 216 10.87 2.07 -1.15
CA PHE A 216 10.32 3.22 -0.44
C PHE A 216 11.06 3.52 0.86
N GLU A 217 11.11 4.81 1.23
CA GLU A 217 11.76 5.32 2.42
C GLU A 217 11.29 4.61 3.71
N ASN A 218 9.97 4.42 3.86
CA ASN A 218 9.39 3.72 4.99
C ASN A 218 9.84 2.25 5.09
N GLU A 219 9.99 1.56 3.96
CA GLU A 219 10.48 0.18 3.92
C GLU A 219 11.97 0.12 4.27
N ALA A 220 12.78 1.03 3.73
CA ALA A 220 14.20 1.11 4.06
C ALA A 220 14.43 1.41 5.56
N ALA A 221 13.63 2.32 6.13
CA ALA A 221 13.68 2.65 7.54
C ALA A 221 13.23 1.47 8.43
N LEU A 222 12.19 0.74 8.03
CA LEU A 222 11.74 -0.47 8.72
C LEU A 222 12.85 -1.53 8.75
N ILE A 223 13.49 -1.80 7.61
CA ILE A 223 14.61 -2.76 7.52
C ILE A 223 15.76 -2.33 8.44
N LYS A 224 16.06 -1.03 8.51
CA LYS A 224 17.08 -0.48 9.42
C LYS A 224 16.73 -0.66 10.90
N ALA A 225 15.47 -0.69 11.25
CA ALA A 225 14.98 -0.89 12.62
C ALA A 225 14.96 -2.37 13.06
N GLU A 226 14.99 -3.32 12.12
CA GLU A 226 15.02 -4.75 12.40
C GLU A 226 16.41 -5.21 12.89
N VAL A 227 16.50 -6.43 13.47
CA VAL A 227 17.73 -7.01 14.07
C VAL A 227 18.89 -7.03 13.05
N ASP A 228 18.61 -7.29 11.78
CA ASP A 228 19.60 -7.32 10.69
C ASP A 228 19.87 -5.95 10.06
N GLY A 229 19.23 -4.90 10.53
CA GLY A 229 19.33 -3.54 9.98
C GLY A 229 20.73 -2.93 10.05
N GLN A 230 21.61 -3.46 10.91
CA GLN A 230 23.02 -3.07 10.97
C GLN A 230 23.81 -3.48 9.72
N ASN A 231 23.30 -4.42 8.92
CA ASN A 231 23.93 -4.91 7.71
C ASN A 231 23.66 -4.02 6.47
N PHE A 232 22.91 -2.95 6.64
CA PHE A 232 22.49 -2.07 5.53
C PHE A 232 22.67 -0.60 5.91
N ASP A 233 22.86 0.23 4.88
CA ASP A 233 22.83 1.68 4.99
C ASP A 233 21.83 2.26 3.99
N VAL A 234 21.16 3.38 4.35
CA VAL A 234 20.21 4.08 3.47
C VAL A 234 20.92 5.23 2.79
N VAL A 235 20.80 5.31 1.47
CA VAL A 235 21.32 6.40 0.64
C VAL A 235 20.12 7.14 0.02
N TYR A 236 20.10 8.45 0.22
CA TYR A 236 19.10 9.35 -0.36
C TYR A 236 19.65 9.91 -1.67
N PRO A 237 19.01 9.63 -2.82
CA PRO A 237 19.46 10.18 -4.10
C PRO A 237 19.25 11.70 -4.17
N SER A 238 19.95 12.36 -5.08
CA SER A 238 19.85 13.82 -5.29
C SER A 238 18.46 14.28 -5.72
N LEU A 239 17.70 13.41 -6.38
CA LEU A 239 16.32 13.62 -6.82
C LEU A 239 15.56 12.31 -6.76
N SER A 240 14.32 12.34 -6.26
CA SER A 240 13.42 11.20 -6.25
C SER A 240 11.98 11.62 -6.59
N VAL A 241 11.06 10.66 -6.58
CA VAL A 241 9.65 10.87 -6.85
C VAL A 241 8.86 10.97 -5.54
N GLU A 242 7.87 11.85 -5.47
CA GLU A 242 6.85 11.79 -4.44
C GLU A 242 5.85 10.70 -4.78
N ALA A 243 5.75 9.68 -3.94
CA ALA A 243 4.70 8.69 -3.99
C ALA A 243 3.60 9.08 -3.00
N ALA A 244 2.40 9.33 -3.49
CA ALA A 244 1.22 9.70 -2.71
C ALA A 244 0.17 8.58 -2.77
N PRO A 245 0.22 7.58 -1.86
CA PRO A 245 -0.66 6.43 -1.86
C PRO A 245 -2.12 6.82 -1.71
N PRO A 246 -2.97 6.57 -2.73
CA PRO A 246 -4.36 6.97 -2.68
C PRO A 246 -5.24 5.93 -1.97
N ILE A 247 -6.37 6.42 -1.45
CA ILE A 247 -7.40 5.63 -0.78
C ILE A 247 -8.75 5.80 -1.46
N ALA A 248 -9.59 4.77 -1.43
CA ALA A 248 -10.97 4.89 -1.90
C ALA A 248 -11.91 3.89 -1.19
N ILE A 249 -13.19 4.23 -1.17
CA ILE A 249 -14.29 3.33 -0.81
C ILE A 249 -14.59 2.46 -2.04
N VAL A 250 -14.84 1.17 -1.82
CA VAL A 250 -15.30 0.26 -2.87
C VAL A 250 -16.83 0.29 -2.91
N ASP A 251 -17.38 1.24 -3.67
CA ASP A 251 -18.79 1.63 -3.64
C ASP A 251 -19.75 0.43 -3.81
N THR A 252 -19.43 -0.49 -4.72
CA THR A 252 -20.25 -1.69 -4.98
C THR A 252 -20.31 -2.63 -3.78
N VAL A 253 -19.19 -2.77 -3.06
CA VAL A 253 -19.08 -3.66 -1.89
C VAL A 253 -19.77 -3.06 -0.68
N VAL A 254 -19.49 -1.78 -0.36
CA VAL A 254 -20.12 -1.14 0.81
C VAL A 254 -21.63 -1.00 0.67
N ALA A 255 -22.14 -0.81 -0.57
CA ALA A 255 -23.58 -0.80 -0.83
C ALA A 255 -24.21 -2.18 -0.55
N LYS A 256 -23.58 -3.26 -1.03
CA LYS A 256 -24.02 -4.64 -0.78
C LYS A 256 -23.96 -5.01 0.70
N ARG A 257 -22.86 -4.67 1.38
CA ARG A 257 -22.58 -5.05 2.76
C ARG A 257 -23.14 -4.08 3.80
N LYS A 258 -23.66 -2.93 3.36
CA LYS A 258 -24.16 -1.84 4.21
C LYS A 258 -23.09 -1.33 5.19
N THR A 259 -21.87 -1.19 4.72
CA THR A 259 -20.70 -0.78 5.50
C THR A 259 -20.18 0.62 5.12
N ALA A 260 -20.94 1.40 4.34
CA ALA A 260 -20.50 2.70 3.82
C ALA A 260 -20.03 3.67 4.91
N ASP A 261 -20.80 3.80 6.01
CA ASP A 261 -20.48 4.74 7.10
C ASP A 261 -19.17 4.36 7.81
N VAL A 262 -18.98 3.08 8.12
CA VAL A 262 -17.76 2.62 8.79
C VAL A 262 -16.56 2.65 7.84
N ALA A 263 -16.73 2.35 6.55
CA ALA A 263 -15.69 2.46 5.54
C ALA A 263 -15.23 3.91 5.39
N LYS A 264 -16.18 4.85 5.32
CA LYS A 264 -15.86 6.28 5.28
C LYS A 264 -15.13 6.73 6.55
N ALA A 265 -15.65 6.36 7.73
CA ALA A 265 -15.01 6.72 9.00
C ALA A 265 -13.60 6.14 9.14
N TYR A 266 -13.35 4.93 8.62
CA TYR A 266 -12.02 4.33 8.59
C TYR A 266 -11.03 5.13 7.72
N LEU A 267 -11.45 5.57 6.54
CA LEU A 267 -10.60 6.38 5.67
C LEU A 267 -10.42 7.80 6.19
N ASP A 268 -11.46 8.42 6.78
CA ASP A 268 -11.35 9.72 7.46
C ASP A 268 -10.38 9.66 8.65
N PHE A 269 -10.37 8.55 9.38
CA PHE A 269 -9.45 8.36 10.52
C PHE A 269 -7.99 8.50 10.12
N LEU A 270 -7.60 8.13 8.90
CA LEU A 270 -6.23 8.26 8.41
C LEU A 270 -5.71 9.72 8.42
N TYR A 271 -6.62 10.70 8.41
CA TYR A 271 -6.29 12.13 8.49
C TYR A 271 -6.34 12.69 9.91
N SER A 272 -6.74 11.90 10.92
CA SER A 272 -6.73 12.32 12.32
C SER A 272 -5.30 12.47 12.85
N ASP A 273 -5.10 13.33 13.85
CA ASP A 273 -3.80 13.50 14.51
C ASP A 273 -3.24 12.18 15.04
N ALA A 274 -4.10 11.31 15.58
CA ALA A 274 -3.70 10.00 16.08
C ALA A 274 -3.12 9.13 14.96
N ALA A 275 -3.80 9.03 13.82
CA ALA A 275 -3.34 8.27 12.68
C ALA A 275 -2.10 8.89 12.03
N GLN A 276 -2.05 10.22 11.92
CA GLN A 276 -0.88 10.92 11.35
C GLN A 276 0.39 10.70 12.18
N ARG A 277 0.29 10.61 13.52
CA ARG A 277 1.43 10.22 14.38
C ARG A 277 1.84 8.76 14.18
N ILE A 278 0.89 7.85 13.99
CA ILE A 278 1.18 6.45 13.65
C ILE A 278 1.86 6.37 12.27
N ILE A 279 1.37 7.10 11.28
CA ILE A 279 1.95 7.21 9.94
C ILE A 279 3.42 7.67 10.03
N ALA A 280 3.71 8.73 10.80
CA ALA A 280 5.07 9.23 11.02
C ALA A 280 5.97 8.21 11.73
N LYS A 281 5.44 7.51 12.74
CA LYS A 281 6.16 6.43 13.47
C LYS A 281 6.60 5.29 12.54
N HIS A 282 5.80 5.01 11.50
CA HIS A 282 6.13 4.03 10.46
C HIS A 282 6.91 4.63 9.28
N HIS A 283 7.55 5.79 9.48
CA HIS A 283 8.45 6.45 8.53
C HIS A 283 7.80 6.86 7.20
N PHE A 284 6.47 6.97 7.16
CA PHE A 284 5.79 7.68 6.10
C PHE A 284 5.78 9.18 6.40
N ARG A 285 5.63 10.00 5.36
CA ARG A 285 5.54 11.46 5.46
C ARG A 285 4.08 11.86 5.63
N PRO A 286 3.63 12.21 6.87
CA PRO A 286 2.24 12.57 7.13
C PRO A 286 1.86 13.89 6.43
N ARG A 287 0.57 14.09 6.17
CA ARG A 287 0.03 15.36 5.64
C ARG A 287 -0.17 16.43 6.73
N ASN A 288 -0.17 16.06 7.99
CA ASN A 288 -0.16 17.02 9.11
C ASN A 288 1.26 17.59 9.24
N GLU A 289 1.41 18.90 8.91
CA GLU A 289 2.71 19.59 8.88
C GLU A 289 3.42 19.60 10.25
N ALA A 290 2.67 19.73 11.35
CA ALA A 290 3.25 19.72 12.68
C ALA A 290 3.86 18.36 13.00
N VAL A 291 3.13 17.27 12.68
CA VAL A 291 3.61 15.90 12.86
C VAL A 291 4.78 15.59 11.93
N LEU A 292 4.73 16.06 10.68
CA LEU A 292 5.84 15.91 9.72
C LEU A 292 7.12 16.58 10.24
N LYS A 293 7.01 17.78 10.79
CA LYS A 293 8.15 18.48 11.39
C LYS A 293 8.70 17.74 12.61
N GLU A 294 7.84 17.23 13.48
CA GLU A 294 8.24 16.41 14.64
C GLU A 294 8.95 15.11 14.22
N ALA A 295 8.53 14.49 13.11
CA ALA A 295 9.09 13.24 12.60
C ALA A 295 10.56 13.35 12.17
N ASN A 296 11.06 14.56 11.89
CA ASN A 296 12.45 14.87 11.53
C ASN A 296 13.03 13.91 10.46
N LEU A 297 12.24 13.60 9.43
CA LEU A 297 12.67 12.76 8.32
C LEU A 297 13.74 13.48 7.48
N PRO A 298 14.70 12.75 6.89
CA PRO A 298 15.73 13.36 6.05
C PRO A 298 15.12 14.18 4.91
N ALA A 299 15.74 15.33 4.64
CA ALA A 299 15.36 16.15 3.50
C ALA A 299 15.77 15.44 2.20
N ILE A 300 14.86 15.42 1.22
CA ILE A 300 15.10 14.90 -0.12
C ILE A 300 14.33 15.75 -1.13
N LYS A 301 14.97 16.07 -2.25
CA LYS A 301 14.29 16.72 -3.36
C LYS A 301 13.43 15.71 -4.10
N THR A 302 12.13 15.99 -4.20
CA THR A 302 11.17 15.13 -4.91
C THR A 302 10.44 15.91 -6.00
N PHE A 303 9.89 15.17 -6.96
CA PHE A 303 8.97 15.69 -7.95
C PHE A 303 7.66 14.91 -7.92
N SER A 304 6.56 15.56 -8.26
CA SER A 304 5.29 14.91 -8.56
C SER A 304 5.34 14.29 -9.96
N VAL A 305 4.80 13.08 -10.12
CA VAL A 305 4.73 12.44 -11.44
C VAL A 305 3.95 13.31 -12.42
N GLU A 306 2.82 13.88 -11.99
CA GLU A 306 1.96 14.68 -12.86
C GLU A 306 2.63 15.98 -13.32
N ASP A 307 3.37 16.66 -12.43
CA ASP A 307 4.07 17.90 -12.77
C ASP A 307 5.26 17.67 -13.72
N LYS A 308 5.96 16.55 -13.54
CA LYS A 308 7.20 16.31 -14.28
C LYS A 308 7.03 15.47 -15.53
N LEU A 309 6.17 14.44 -15.48
CA LEU A 309 6.03 13.44 -16.54
C LEU A 309 4.64 13.51 -17.21
N GLY A 310 3.75 14.36 -16.71
CA GLY A 310 2.40 14.54 -17.22
C GLY A 310 1.35 13.66 -16.55
N PRO A 311 0.09 13.76 -16.99
CA PRO A 311 -1.03 13.08 -16.38
C PRO A 311 -0.82 11.57 -16.26
N TRP A 312 -1.22 10.98 -15.13
CA TRP A 312 -1.07 9.55 -14.86
C TRP A 312 -1.59 8.63 -15.96
N ALA A 313 -2.71 9.01 -16.62
CA ALA A 313 -3.25 8.25 -17.74
C ALA A 313 -2.27 8.19 -18.91
N THR A 314 -1.59 9.31 -19.21
CA THR A 314 -0.55 9.38 -20.25
C THR A 314 0.67 8.55 -19.85
N VAL A 315 1.15 8.71 -18.62
CA VAL A 315 2.28 7.93 -18.08
C VAL A 315 1.98 6.43 -18.13
N GLN A 316 0.78 6.01 -17.71
CA GLN A 316 0.35 4.61 -17.78
C GLN A 316 0.36 4.08 -19.22
N LYS A 317 -0.21 4.84 -20.15
CA LYS A 317 -0.29 4.44 -21.57
C LYS A 317 1.10 4.36 -22.22
N THR A 318 1.96 5.34 -21.95
CA THR A 318 3.28 5.45 -22.60
C THR A 318 4.25 4.41 -22.03
N HIS A 319 4.28 4.26 -20.71
CA HIS A 319 5.34 3.49 -20.07
C HIS A 319 4.92 2.07 -19.70
N PHE A 320 3.68 1.83 -19.25
CA PHE A 320 3.30 0.58 -18.58
C PHE A 320 2.19 -0.22 -19.29
N ALA A 321 1.53 0.33 -20.31
CA ALA A 321 0.63 -0.45 -21.15
C ALA A 321 1.38 -1.57 -21.88
N ASP A 322 0.66 -2.57 -22.35
CA ASP A 322 1.25 -3.65 -23.14
C ASP A 322 1.94 -3.08 -24.39
N GLY A 323 3.19 -3.46 -24.60
CA GLY A 323 4.06 -2.89 -25.63
C GLY A 323 4.57 -1.46 -25.33
N GLY A 324 4.30 -0.92 -24.14
CA GLY A 324 4.83 0.36 -23.69
C GLY A 324 6.33 0.38 -23.52
N VAL A 325 6.88 1.55 -23.13
CA VAL A 325 8.35 1.72 -23.06
C VAL A 325 9.00 0.70 -22.13
N TYR A 326 8.38 0.37 -21.00
CA TYR A 326 8.90 -0.64 -20.08
C TYR A 326 9.09 -2.00 -20.77
N ASP A 327 8.08 -2.48 -21.50
CA ASP A 327 8.18 -3.75 -22.22
C ASP A 327 9.28 -3.71 -23.29
N GLN A 328 9.38 -2.60 -24.03
CA GLN A 328 10.37 -2.45 -25.09
C GLN A 328 11.83 -2.45 -24.58
N ILE A 329 12.09 -1.89 -23.39
CA ILE A 329 13.43 -1.90 -22.80
C ILE A 329 13.80 -3.23 -22.15
N THR A 330 12.79 -3.98 -21.61
CA THR A 330 13.04 -5.27 -20.97
C THR A 330 13.08 -6.44 -21.95
N THR A 331 12.30 -6.40 -23.04
CA THR A 331 12.30 -7.46 -24.08
C THR A 331 13.61 -7.51 -24.88
N LYS A 332 14.32 -6.39 -25.03
CA LYS A 332 15.61 -6.36 -25.73
C LYS A 332 16.78 -7.00 -24.95
N GLN A 333 16.52 -7.44 -23.72
CA GLN A 333 17.53 -8.01 -22.81
C GLN A 333 17.47 -9.54 -22.74
N ASN A 334 16.46 -10.17 -23.34
CA ASN A 334 16.29 -11.61 -23.53
C ASN A 334 16.66 -11.98 -24.97
#